data_26c9073577240bec5c06c31ee96a205f
#
_entry.id   26c9073577240bec5c06c31ee96a205f
#
_cell.length_a   1.000
_cell.length_b   1.000
_cell.length_c   1.000
_cell.angle_alpha   90.00
_cell.angle_beta   90.00
_cell.angle_gamma   90.00
#
_symmetry.space_group_name_H-M   'P 1'
#
loop_
_entity.id
_entity.type
_entity.pdbx_description
1 polymer ?
#
loop_
_entity_poly.entity_id
_entity_poly.type
_entity_poly.pdbx_seq_one_letter_code
_entity_poly.pdbx_strand_id
1 'polypeptide(L)'
;MKEYLLESPLTPEFLLFLRLFGTVKEYPHMKRPYFSFEQEYFISLKGFVGDTSVEVRYRKEFFDLTSDYFHLQLFYSRQGESGIRKMQEIEKSIHDKMKIRPPREGGS
;
A
#
# COMPACT_ATOMS: atom_id res chain seq x y z
N MET A 1 7.20 1.08 12.07
CA MET A 1 5.96 1.76 11.65
C MET A 1 6.24 3.24 11.51
N LYS A 2 5.80 3.83 10.43
CA LYS A 2 6.06 5.25 10.18
C LYS A 2 4.77 5.95 9.81
N GLU A 3 4.69 7.22 10.17
CA GLU A 3 3.62 8.09 9.74
C GLU A 3 4.04 8.78 8.45
N TYR A 4 3.19 8.73 7.44
CA TYR A 4 3.46 9.34 6.15
C TYR A 4 2.50 10.50 5.95
N LEU A 5 3.04 11.68 5.60
CA LEU A 5 2.22 12.85 5.35
C LEU A 5 1.86 12.92 3.88
N LEU A 6 0.57 13.05 3.61
CA LEU A 6 0.05 13.08 2.25
C LEU A 6 -0.14 14.51 1.79
N GLU A 7 -0.08 14.70 0.48
CA GLU A 7 -0.35 16.03 -0.10
C GLU A 7 -1.83 16.33 -0.10
N SER A 8 -2.66 15.30 -0.10
CA SER A 8 -4.12 15.44 -0.14
C SER A 8 -4.74 14.50 0.87
N PRO A 9 -5.97 14.82 1.36
CA PRO A 9 -6.64 13.92 2.29
C PRO A 9 -6.93 12.57 1.66
N LEU A 10 -6.99 11.54 2.50
CA LEU A 10 -7.40 10.20 2.09
C LEU A 10 -8.86 10.24 1.64
N THR A 11 -9.14 9.65 0.49
CA THR A 11 -10.47 9.64 -0.09
C THR A 11 -11.03 8.24 -0.15
N PRO A 12 -12.37 8.09 -0.21
CA PRO A 12 -12.95 6.76 -0.43
C PRO A 12 -12.47 6.12 -1.74
N GLU A 13 -12.20 6.93 -2.75
CA GLU A 13 -11.68 6.41 -4.02
C GLU A 13 -10.34 5.73 -3.84
N PHE A 14 -9.50 6.27 -2.98
CA PHE A 14 -8.22 5.63 -2.71
C PHE A 14 -8.43 4.26 -2.05
N LEU A 15 -9.41 4.14 -1.17
CA LEU A 15 -9.71 2.85 -0.55
C LEU A 15 -10.20 1.84 -1.58
N LEU A 16 -11.01 2.28 -2.54
CA LEU A 16 -11.45 1.41 -3.62
C LEU A 16 -10.26 0.94 -4.45
N PHE A 17 -9.31 1.83 -4.70
CA PHE A 17 -8.09 1.47 -5.41
C PHE A 17 -7.31 0.41 -4.62
N LEU A 18 -7.19 0.59 -3.30
CA LEU A 18 -6.46 -0.36 -2.46
C LEU A 18 -7.11 -1.75 -2.48
N ARG A 19 -8.43 -1.82 -2.58
CA ARG A 19 -9.13 -3.10 -2.60
C ARG A 19 -8.73 -3.98 -3.77
N LEU A 20 -8.19 -3.38 -4.82
CA LEU A 20 -7.71 -4.15 -5.96
C LEU A 20 -6.40 -4.87 -5.68
N PHE A 21 -5.70 -4.49 -4.62
CA PHE A 21 -4.38 -5.02 -4.33
C PHE A 21 -4.28 -5.75 -3.00
N GLY A 22 -5.27 -5.63 -2.15
CA GLY A 22 -5.21 -6.28 -0.86
C GLY A 22 -6.54 -6.19 -0.13
N THR A 23 -6.50 -6.37 1.18
CA THR A 23 -7.69 -6.38 2.01
C THR A 23 -7.86 -5.05 2.72
N VAL A 24 -9.00 -4.40 2.49
CA VAL A 24 -9.36 -3.15 3.17
C VAL A 24 -10.48 -3.46 4.16
N LYS A 25 -10.28 -3.05 5.41
CA LYS A 25 -11.31 -3.13 6.43
C LYS A 25 -11.68 -1.71 6.83
N GLU A 26 -12.97 -1.43 6.88
CA GLU A 26 -13.46 -0.11 7.24
C GLU A 26 -14.27 -0.20 8.52
N TYR A 27 -14.18 0.87 9.31
CA TYR A 27 -14.87 0.95 10.61
C TYR A 27 -15.68 2.25 10.63
N PRO A 28 -16.85 2.24 9.97
CA PRO A 28 -17.60 3.49 9.76
C PRO A 28 -18.30 4.02 11.00
N HIS A 29 -18.48 3.20 12.04
CA HIS A 29 -19.17 3.63 13.26
C HIS A 29 -18.24 4.31 14.26
N MET A 30 -16.99 4.51 13.91
CA MET A 30 -16.11 5.34 14.73
C MET A 30 -16.39 6.81 14.42
N LYS A 31 -16.03 7.70 15.35
CA LYS A 31 -16.27 9.12 15.18
C LYS A 31 -15.81 9.62 13.81
N ARG A 32 -14.67 9.16 13.37
CA ARG A 32 -14.20 9.41 12.01
C ARG A 32 -14.00 8.05 11.35
N PRO A 33 -14.36 7.94 10.05
CA PRO A 33 -14.21 6.66 9.37
C PRO A 33 -12.74 6.21 9.39
N TYR A 34 -12.50 5.08 10.02
CA TYR A 34 -11.17 4.50 10.15
C TYR A 34 -11.04 3.33 9.19
N PHE A 35 -9.84 3.11 8.67
CA PHE A 35 -9.63 1.97 7.81
C PHE A 35 -8.29 1.32 8.12
N SER A 36 -8.19 0.04 7.76
CA SER A 36 -6.90 -0.64 7.71
C SER A 36 -6.81 -1.36 6.38
N PHE A 37 -5.61 -1.42 5.85
CA PHE A 37 -5.32 -2.10 4.59
C PHE A 37 -4.12 -3.00 4.80
N GLU A 38 -4.22 -4.21 4.28
CA GLU A 38 -3.11 -5.14 4.32
C GLU A 38 -2.91 -5.77 2.97
N GLN A 39 -1.71 -5.63 2.44
CA GLN A 39 -1.29 -6.30 1.23
C GLN A 39 -0.16 -7.23 1.63
N GLU A 40 -0.47 -8.51 1.68
CA GLU A 40 0.46 -9.51 2.16
C GLU A 40 1.78 -9.43 1.40
N TYR A 41 2.89 -9.50 2.14
CA TYR A 41 4.25 -9.42 1.62
C TYR A 41 4.67 -8.03 1.16
N PHE A 42 3.79 -7.05 1.17
CA PHE A 42 4.11 -5.69 0.72
C PHE A 42 4.05 -4.67 1.85
N ILE A 43 2.88 -4.17 2.14
CA ILE A 43 2.70 -3.08 3.10
C ILE A 43 1.41 -3.25 3.87
N SER A 44 1.33 -2.54 5.00
CA SER A 44 0.08 -2.36 5.73
C SER A 44 -0.13 -0.87 5.97
N LEU A 45 -1.37 -0.43 5.86
CA LEU A 45 -1.73 0.97 6.08
C LEU A 45 -2.83 1.05 7.12
N LYS A 46 -2.82 2.15 7.89
CA LYS A 46 -3.90 2.45 8.83
C LYS A 46 -4.10 3.95 8.86
N GLY A 47 -5.35 4.38 8.91
CA GLY A 47 -5.63 5.81 8.96
C GLY A 47 -7.10 6.11 8.97
N PHE A 48 -7.41 7.40 8.88
CA PHE A 48 -8.77 7.89 8.82
C PHE A 48 -9.04 8.52 7.47
N VAL A 49 -10.21 8.25 6.92
CA VAL A 49 -10.64 8.90 5.68
C VAL A 49 -10.77 10.39 5.95
N GLY A 50 -10.20 11.21 5.08
CA GLY A 50 -10.22 12.65 5.25
C GLY A 50 -8.97 13.22 5.89
N ASP A 51 -8.12 12.40 6.48
CA ASP A 51 -6.86 12.86 7.05
C ASP A 51 -5.79 12.96 5.99
N THR A 52 -4.77 13.77 6.30
CA THR A 52 -3.61 13.90 5.42
C THR A 52 -2.42 13.10 5.93
N SER A 53 -2.64 12.16 6.85
CA SER A 53 -1.57 11.29 7.32
C SER A 53 -2.08 9.86 7.35
N VAL A 54 -1.14 8.93 7.22
CA VAL A 54 -1.44 7.52 7.24
C VAL A 54 -0.24 6.79 7.87
N GLU A 55 -0.54 5.78 8.68
CA GLU A 55 0.51 4.93 9.24
C GLU A 55 0.84 3.85 8.22
N VAL A 56 2.13 3.69 7.95
CA VAL A 56 2.61 2.72 6.97
C VAL A 56 3.57 1.77 7.64
N ARG A 57 3.36 0.49 7.39
CA ARG A 57 4.31 -0.54 7.85
C ARG A 57 4.89 -1.23 6.62
N TYR A 58 6.21 -1.16 6.51
CA TYR A 58 6.92 -1.77 5.39
C TYR A 58 7.52 -3.10 5.80
N ARG A 59 7.87 -3.90 4.80
CA ARG A 59 8.64 -5.12 5.05
C ARG A 59 10.08 -4.74 5.33
N LYS A 60 10.59 -5.22 6.47
CA LYS A 60 11.96 -4.91 6.88
C LYS A 60 12.98 -5.36 5.86
N GLU A 61 12.84 -6.59 5.38
CA GLU A 61 13.80 -7.18 4.45
C GLU A 61 13.77 -6.51 3.09
N PHE A 62 12.66 -5.87 2.75
CA PHE A 62 12.45 -5.29 1.43
C PHE A 62 12.01 -3.84 1.56
N PHE A 63 12.62 -3.12 2.50
CA PHE A 63 12.17 -1.76 2.78
C PHE A 63 12.20 -0.88 1.53
N ASP A 64 13.29 -0.93 0.76
CA ASP A 64 13.41 -0.07 -0.42
C ASP A 64 12.33 -0.39 -1.45
N LEU A 65 12.12 -1.68 -1.71
CA LEU A 65 11.13 -2.10 -2.70
C LEU A 65 9.72 -1.75 -2.28
N THR A 66 9.39 -2.00 -1.02
CA THR A 66 8.02 -1.76 -0.56
C THR A 66 7.75 -0.27 -0.34
N SER A 67 8.76 0.50 0.03
CA SER A 67 8.63 1.94 0.14
C SER A 67 8.38 2.56 -1.24
N ASP A 68 9.16 2.15 -2.24
CA ASP A 68 8.94 2.62 -3.61
C ASP A 68 7.55 2.21 -4.10
N TYR A 69 7.14 0.99 -3.79
CA TYR A 69 5.83 0.51 -4.18
C TYR A 69 4.73 1.41 -3.62
N PHE A 70 4.83 1.77 -2.35
CA PHE A 70 3.83 2.62 -1.72
C PHE A 70 3.76 3.99 -2.37
N HIS A 71 4.91 4.59 -2.66
CA HIS A 71 4.93 5.90 -3.32
C HIS A 71 4.29 5.83 -4.70
N LEU A 72 4.59 4.79 -5.46
CA LEU A 72 3.99 4.60 -6.77
C LEU A 72 2.49 4.34 -6.66
N GLN A 73 2.07 3.62 -5.62
CA GLN A 73 0.66 3.37 -5.40
C GLN A 73 -0.10 4.67 -5.15
N LEU A 74 0.49 5.57 -4.37
CA LEU A 74 -0.12 6.88 -4.16
C LEU A 74 -0.23 7.66 -5.46
N PHE A 75 0.83 7.63 -6.25
CA PHE A 75 0.86 8.37 -7.51
C PHE A 75 -0.17 7.82 -8.49
N TYR A 76 -0.15 6.53 -8.72
CA TYR A 76 -1.00 5.94 -9.75
C TYR A 76 -2.46 5.82 -9.32
N SER A 77 -2.74 5.92 -8.03
CA SER A 77 -4.13 5.89 -7.57
C SER A 77 -4.96 7.03 -8.15
N ARG A 78 -4.30 8.08 -8.65
CA ARG A 78 -4.97 9.24 -9.22
C ARG A 78 -5.06 9.19 -10.72
N GLN A 79 -4.59 8.11 -11.36
CA GLN A 79 -4.49 8.01 -12.80
C GLN A 79 -5.62 7.21 -13.44
N GLY A 80 -6.63 6.81 -12.65
CA GLY A 80 -7.73 6.04 -13.19
C GLY A 80 -7.32 4.66 -13.64
N GLU A 81 -7.94 4.18 -14.72
CA GLU A 81 -7.68 2.82 -15.20
C GLU A 81 -6.25 2.59 -15.63
N SER A 82 -5.64 3.59 -16.27
CA SER A 82 -4.26 3.44 -16.71
C SER A 82 -3.34 3.30 -15.50
N GLY A 83 -3.65 4.00 -14.41
CA GLY A 83 -2.89 3.86 -13.17
C GLY A 83 -3.05 2.48 -12.56
N ILE A 84 -4.26 1.93 -12.62
CA ILE A 84 -4.50 0.58 -12.10
C ILE A 84 -3.64 -0.43 -12.85
N ARG A 85 -3.64 -0.35 -14.17
CA ARG A 85 -2.82 -1.26 -14.97
C ARG A 85 -1.34 -1.14 -14.67
N LYS A 86 -0.86 0.09 -14.55
CA LYS A 86 0.55 0.33 -14.21
C LYS A 86 0.89 -0.28 -12.86
N MET A 87 0.04 -0.08 -11.88
CA MET A 87 0.30 -0.62 -10.55
C MET A 87 0.27 -2.13 -10.53
N GLN A 88 -0.61 -2.75 -11.32
CA GLN A 88 -0.64 -4.20 -11.40
C GLN A 88 0.67 -4.74 -11.97
N GLU A 89 1.22 -4.08 -12.98
CA GLU A 89 2.52 -4.46 -13.53
C GLU A 89 3.63 -4.25 -12.52
N ILE A 90 3.59 -3.14 -11.80
CA ILE A 90 4.60 -2.83 -10.80
C ILE A 90 4.52 -3.82 -9.65
N GLU A 91 3.31 -4.15 -9.21
CA GLU A 91 3.12 -5.14 -8.16
C GLU A 91 3.76 -6.47 -8.53
N LYS A 92 3.50 -6.92 -9.75
CA LYS A 92 4.06 -8.18 -10.22
C LYS A 92 5.58 -8.11 -10.28
N SER A 93 6.11 -7.01 -10.79
CA SER A 93 7.55 -6.84 -10.92
C SER A 93 8.24 -6.87 -9.56
N ILE A 94 7.68 -6.13 -8.59
CA ILE A 94 8.26 -6.07 -7.26
C ILE A 94 8.14 -7.42 -6.55
N HIS A 95 6.99 -8.09 -6.72
CA HIS A 95 6.79 -9.40 -6.14
C HIS A 95 7.83 -10.39 -6.68
N ASP A 96 8.11 -10.34 -7.98
CA ASP A 96 9.12 -11.20 -8.58
C ASP A 96 10.51 -10.88 -8.03
N LYS A 97 10.81 -9.62 -7.81
CA LYS A 97 12.10 -9.23 -7.23
C LYS A 97 12.24 -9.74 -5.81
N MET A 98 11.18 -9.74 -5.04
CA MET A 98 11.22 -10.28 -3.68
C MET A 98 11.35 -11.79 -3.67
N LYS A 99 10.79 -12.47 -4.66
CA LYS A 99 10.92 -13.91 -4.79
C LYS A 99 12.33 -14.32 -5.16
N ILE A 100 12.93 -13.59 -6.08
CA ILE A 100 14.26 -13.90 -6.59
C ILE A 100 15.31 -13.77 -5.50
N ARG A 101 15.08 -12.90 -4.54
CA ARG A 101 15.97 -12.81 -3.39
C ARG A 101 15.78 -14.02 -2.51
N PRO A 102 16.74 -14.93 -2.46
CA PRO A 102 16.58 -16.10 -1.60
C PRO A 102 16.59 -15.64 -0.15
N PRO A 103 15.77 -16.27 0.62
CA PRO A 103 15.93 -16.11 2.06
C PRO A 103 17.24 -16.69 2.33
N ARG A 104 17.98 -16.36 2.69
CA ARG A 104 19.11 -16.91 3.02
C ARG A 104 19.13 -18.16 3.39
N GLU A 105 18.56 -18.70 3.09
CA GLU A 105 18.38 -19.64 3.26
C GLU A 105 18.52 -20.38 3.13
N GLY A 106 18.54 -20.58 3.13
CA GLY A 106 18.52 -21.29 2.93
C GLY A 106 18.78 -21.58 2.37
N GLY A 107 18.81 -21.27 2.16
CA GLY A 107 19.04 -21.62 1.66
C GLY A 107 19.42 -21.66 1.35
N SER A 108 19.61 -21.48 1.35
CA SER A 108 19.80 -21.63 0.99
C SER A 108 20.09 -21.79 0.85
#